data_d65e2f7990055af23e714e07dba509b5
#
_entry.id   d65e2f7990055af23e714e07dba509b5
#
_cell.length_a   1.000
_cell.length_b   1.000
_cell.length_c   1.000
_cell.angle_alpha   90.00
_cell.angle_beta   90.00
_cell.angle_gamma   90.00
#
_symmetry.space_group_name_H-M   'P 1'
#
loop_
_entity.id
_entity.type
_entity.pdbx_description
1 polymer ?
#
loop_
_entity_poly.entity_id
_entity_poly.type
_entity_poly.pdbx_seq_one_letter_code
_entity_poly.pdbx_strand_id
1 'polypeptide(L)'
;MKVPASIEAASRFMGPRQGLVYACPSVLAFALFMILVVPTPKALAARLGGAYYVDDAEIGKPGSCEFESWSSFAANGDRIAVFSPACVVNFGAPIELGTNIVNLRSDGQGDTIATLTAKTVPIPIGPSGFGLAIAGAVIYDPGHQTGNGFIVNVPVSFDFSKSLRFNINFGAQYNDGDPRGLFATGGVGVSWNFIPRWSVISEVFAIMGPGQSNPRAQSGLRYSPTKDIDWDLIYGRNLTGEGANWITVALTIRVGDN
;
A
#
# COMPACT_ATOMS: atom_id res chain seq x y z
N MET A 1 -31.15 -0.19 0.72
CA MET A 1 -30.30 0.98 0.37
C MET A 1 -28.94 0.38 0.06
N LYS A 2 -28.50 0.39 -1.21
CA LYS A 2 -27.23 -0.26 -1.63
C LYS A 2 -26.07 0.65 -1.23
N VAL A 3 -25.09 0.09 -0.52
CA VAL A 3 -23.85 0.75 -0.17
C VAL A 3 -23.07 1.04 -1.48
N PRO A 4 -22.49 2.20 -1.70
CA PRO A 4 -21.73 2.50 -2.90
C PRO A 4 -20.54 1.56 -3.06
N ALA A 5 -20.33 1.10 -4.29
CA ALA A 5 -19.37 0.06 -4.66
C ALA A 5 -17.89 0.37 -4.30
N SER A 6 -17.55 1.64 -4.10
CA SER A 6 -16.17 2.13 -4.03
C SER A 6 -15.37 1.71 -2.80
N ILE A 7 -15.99 1.65 -1.63
CA ILE A 7 -15.29 1.16 -0.42
C ILE A 7 -15.71 -0.27 -0.10
N GLU A 8 -16.96 -0.61 -0.40
CA GLU A 8 -17.39 -1.99 -0.35
C GLU A 8 -16.64 -2.84 -1.40
N ALA A 9 -16.24 -2.30 -2.54
CA ALA A 9 -15.38 -3.00 -3.49
C ALA A 9 -13.96 -3.20 -2.95
N ALA A 10 -13.35 -2.24 -2.27
CA ALA A 10 -12.10 -2.52 -1.54
C ALA A 10 -12.32 -3.47 -0.35
N SER A 11 -13.52 -3.47 0.28
CA SER A 11 -13.91 -4.46 1.28
C SER A 11 -14.52 -5.73 0.69
N ARG A 12 -15.22 -5.67 -0.46
CA ARG A 12 -15.82 -6.80 -1.21
C ARG A 12 -14.83 -7.50 -2.13
N PHE A 13 -13.70 -6.88 -2.46
CA PHE A 13 -12.61 -7.60 -3.13
C PHE A 13 -12.28 -8.91 -2.38
N MET A 14 -12.95 -9.12 -1.27
CA MET A 14 -12.72 -10.19 -0.32
C MET A 14 -14.00 -10.74 0.36
N GLY A 15 -15.15 -10.70 -0.28
CA GLY A 15 -16.44 -11.20 0.23
C GLY A 15 -16.76 -12.66 -0.15
N PRO A 16 -17.82 -13.22 0.40
CA PRO A 16 -17.89 -14.59 0.88
C PRO A 16 -18.25 -15.71 -0.12
N ARG A 17 -17.38 -16.75 -0.19
CA ARG A 17 -17.78 -18.12 -0.53
C ARG A 17 -17.02 -19.13 0.32
N GLN A 18 -17.75 -20.00 1.02
CA GLN A 18 -17.22 -21.04 1.92
C GLN A 18 -16.47 -22.13 1.14
N GLY A 19 -15.22 -22.36 1.50
CA GLY A 19 -14.43 -23.51 1.09
C GLY A 19 -13.40 -23.86 2.15
N LEU A 20 -13.58 -24.98 2.82
CA LEU A 20 -12.68 -25.51 3.84
C LEU A 20 -11.36 -25.93 3.19
N VAL A 21 -10.24 -25.35 3.58
CA VAL A 21 -8.90 -25.85 3.23
C VAL A 21 -8.02 -25.89 4.48
N TYR A 22 -7.49 -27.09 4.74
CA TYR A 22 -6.61 -27.41 5.87
C TYR A 22 -5.28 -26.64 5.80
N ALA A 23 -4.87 -26.09 6.94
CA ALA A 23 -3.56 -25.46 7.11
C ALA A 23 -2.47 -26.51 7.23
N CYS A 24 -1.36 -26.32 6.49
CA CYS A 24 -0.12 -27.08 6.65
C CYS A 24 0.89 -26.21 7.40
N PRO A 25 1.41 -26.66 8.56
CA PRO A 25 2.35 -25.87 9.36
C PRO A 25 3.80 -26.25 9.04
N SER A 26 4.43 -25.63 8.06
CA SER A 26 5.88 -25.82 7.83
C SER A 26 6.49 -24.75 6.94
N VAL A 27 6.55 -23.49 7.38
CA VAL A 27 7.38 -22.44 6.75
C VAL A 27 7.95 -21.48 7.81
N LEU A 28 8.43 -21.99 8.93
CA LEU A 28 9.03 -21.12 9.97
C LEU A 28 10.51 -21.44 10.28
N ALA A 29 11.28 -21.98 9.34
CA ALA A 29 12.66 -22.40 9.63
C ALA A 29 13.62 -22.19 8.45
N PHE A 30 13.70 -20.96 7.88
CA PHE A 30 14.78 -20.67 6.91
C PHE A 30 15.17 -19.18 6.84
N ALA A 31 15.40 -18.53 7.96
CA ALA A 31 15.86 -17.14 8.00
C ALA A 31 16.96 -16.90 9.03
N LEU A 32 18.03 -17.68 8.96
CA LEU A 32 19.23 -17.37 9.72
C LEU A 32 20.45 -17.88 8.96
N PHE A 33 20.93 -17.14 7.96
CA PHE A 33 22.35 -17.13 7.58
C PHE A 33 22.59 -16.21 6.37
N MET A 34 23.61 -15.34 6.49
CA MET A 34 24.29 -14.49 5.49
C MET A 34 24.04 -12.99 5.61
N ILE A 35 24.76 -12.38 6.54
CA ILE A 35 25.08 -10.95 6.50
C ILE A 35 26.33 -10.79 5.62
N LEU A 36 26.13 -10.49 4.34
CA LEU A 36 27.18 -9.93 3.49
C LEU A 36 26.83 -8.45 3.25
N VAL A 37 27.67 -7.57 3.75
CA VAL A 37 27.56 -6.10 3.62
C VAL A 37 27.89 -5.72 2.19
N VAL A 38 26.87 -5.65 1.33
CA VAL A 38 26.94 -4.99 0.03
C VAL A 38 26.07 -3.73 0.12
N PRO A 39 26.53 -2.55 -0.31
CA PRO A 39 25.69 -1.36 -0.34
C PRO A 39 24.53 -1.60 -1.33
N THR A 40 23.37 -1.90 -0.78
CA THR A 40 22.13 -2.04 -1.55
C THR A 40 21.48 -0.67 -1.68
N PRO A 41 20.93 -0.32 -2.86
CA PRO A 41 20.05 0.83 -2.95
C PRO A 41 18.91 0.67 -1.95
N LYS A 42 18.53 1.74 -1.26
CA LYS A 42 17.37 1.72 -0.35
C LYS A 42 16.14 1.36 -1.17
N ALA A 43 15.43 0.32 -0.79
CA ALA A 43 14.12 0.07 -1.31
C ALA A 43 13.21 1.15 -0.73
N LEU A 44 12.74 2.07 -1.57
CA LEU A 44 11.65 2.97 -1.22
C LEU A 44 10.40 2.11 -1.09
N ALA A 45 9.70 2.24 0.01
CA ALA A 45 8.49 1.49 0.25
C ALA A 45 7.27 2.19 -0.38
N ALA A 46 6.11 1.66 -0.11
CA ALA A 46 4.83 2.09 -0.63
C ALA A 46 4.48 3.54 -0.27
N ARG A 47 3.55 4.08 -1.01
CA ARG A 47 2.86 5.33 -0.72
C ARG A 47 1.35 5.11 -0.67
N LEU A 48 0.61 6.11 -0.21
CA LEU A 48 -0.84 6.05 -0.13
C LEU A 48 -1.47 5.77 -1.52
N GLY A 49 -2.09 4.60 -1.69
CA GLY A 49 -2.63 4.11 -2.95
C GLY A 49 -1.67 3.28 -3.80
N GLY A 50 -0.46 2.99 -3.31
CA GLY A 50 0.47 2.05 -3.91
C GLY A 50 0.03 0.58 -3.79
N ALA A 51 0.80 -0.33 -4.41
CA ALA A 51 0.54 -1.77 -4.37
C ALA A 51 0.71 -2.37 -2.96
N TYR A 52 1.53 -1.75 -2.12
CA TYR A 52 1.64 -2.03 -0.69
C TYR A 52 0.76 -1.06 0.10
N TYR A 53 0.14 -1.56 1.17
CA TYR A 53 -0.76 -0.79 2.01
C TYR A 53 -0.05 0.04 3.08
N VAL A 54 1.04 -0.52 3.64
CA VAL A 54 1.82 0.13 4.69
C VAL A 54 2.84 1.07 4.05
N ASP A 55 2.57 2.35 4.16
CA ASP A 55 3.41 3.44 3.63
C ASP A 55 4.66 3.66 4.50
N ASP A 56 5.68 4.32 3.97
CA ASP A 56 6.89 4.70 4.71
C ASP A 56 6.96 6.21 5.01
N ALA A 57 7.97 6.62 5.77
CA ALA A 57 8.22 8.02 6.09
C ALA A 57 9.24 8.66 5.12
N GLU A 58 9.15 8.38 3.82
CA GLU A 58 9.99 9.00 2.79
C GLU A 58 9.15 9.59 1.65
N ILE A 59 9.71 10.58 0.97
CA ILE A 59 9.27 11.13 -0.32
C ILE A 59 10.51 11.36 -1.18
N GLY A 60 10.35 11.47 -2.48
CA GLY A 60 11.43 11.81 -3.40
C GLY A 60 12.01 13.22 -3.15
N LYS A 61 13.05 13.59 -3.90
CA LYS A 61 13.59 14.94 -3.86
C LYS A 61 12.66 15.94 -4.54
N PRO A 62 12.66 17.23 -4.15
CA PRO A 62 11.95 18.26 -4.89
C PRO A 62 12.31 18.26 -6.38
N GLY A 63 11.29 18.20 -7.24
CA GLY A 63 11.43 18.11 -8.70
C GLY A 63 11.48 16.67 -9.25
N SER A 64 11.50 15.64 -8.39
CA SER A 64 11.32 14.26 -8.83
C SER A 64 9.85 13.88 -8.94
N CYS A 65 9.58 12.91 -9.81
CA CYS A 65 8.26 12.28 -9.94
C CYS A 65 8.39 10.76 -9.89
N GLU A 66 7.34 10.12 -9.37
CA GLU A 66 7.17 8.67 -9.36
C GLU A 66 5.85 8.29 -10.06
N PHE A 67 5.90 7.24 -10.84
CA PHE A 67 4.77 6.66 -11.54
C PHE A 67 4.65 5.21 -11.13
N GLU A 68 3.64 4.87 -10.35
CA GLU A 68 3.35 3.51 -9.98
C GLU A 68 2.12 3.01 -10.73
N SER A 69 2.18 1.80 -11.25
CA SER A 69 1.06 1.13 -11.90
C SER A 69 0.98 -0.30 -11.40
N TRP A 70 -0.19 -0.73 -10.95
CA TRP A 70 -0.36 -2.07 -10.44
C TRP A 70 -1.72 -2.66 -10.76
N SER A 71 -1.79 -3.99 -10.78
CA SER A 71 -3.04 -4.73 -10.95
C SER A 71 -3.08 -5.92 -10.01
N SER A 72 -4.23 -6.09 -9.35
CA SER A 72 -4.52 -7.21 -8.45
C SER A 72 -5.63 -8.08 -9.01
N PHE A 73 -5.47 -9.39 -8.87
CA PHE A 73 -6.40 -10.42 -9.30
C PHE A 73 -6.74 -11.30 -8.11
N ALA A 74 -7.99 -11.27 -7.68
CA ALA A 74 -8.45 -12.06 -6.55
C ALA A 74 -9.06 -13.40 -6.99
N ALA A 75 -8.99 -14.39 -6.11
CA ALA A 75 -9.49 -15.73 -6.38
C ALA A 75 -11.02 -15.80 -6.60
N ASN A 76 -11.77 -14.80 -6.12
CA ASN A 76 -13.21 -14.67 -6.34
C ASN A 76 -13.55 -14.04 -7.71
N GLY A 77 -12.55 -13.68 -8.52
CA GLY A 77 -12.72 -13.06 -9.84
C GLY A 77 -12.68 -11.54 -9.86
N ASP A 78 -12.61 -10.89 -8.69
CA ASP A 78 -12.47 -9.44 -8.59
C ASP A 78 -11.11 -8.98 -9.11
N ARG A 79 -11.05 -7.75 -9.65
CA ARG A 79 -9.83 -7.16 -10.20
C ARG A 79 -9.75 -5.69 -9.84
N ILE A 80 -8.53 -5.23 -9.58
CA ILE A 80 -8.21 -3.83 -9.40
C ILE A 80 -7.05 -3.49 -10.34
N ALA A 81 -7.13 -2.35 -11.00
CA ALA A 81 -6.00 -1.76 -11.72
C ALA A 81 -5.86 -0.30 -11.28
N VAL A 82 -4.64 0.11 -10.97
CA VAL A 82 -4.35 1.45 -10.46
C VAL A 82 -3.21 2.06 -11.26
N PHE A 83 -3.37 3.34 -11.57
CA PHE A 83 -2.31 4.21 -12.04
C PHE A 83 -2.16 5.38 -11.06
N SER A 84 -0.95 5.57 -10.56
CA SER A 84 -0.65 6.40 -9.39
C SER A 84 0.59 7.28 -9.64
N PRO A 85 0.46 8.39 -10.40
CA PRO A 85 1.52 9.38 -10.56
C PRO A 85 1.60 10.31 -9.34
N ALA A 86 2.83 10.68 -8.93
CA ALA A 86 3.07 11.73 -7.95
C ALA A 86 4.38 12.47 -8.25
N CYS A 87 4.46 13.74 -7.84
CA CYS A 87 5.65 14.56 -7.96
C CYS A 87 5.90 15.33 -6.67
N VAL A 88 7.17 15.53 -6.35
CA VAL A 88 7.56 16.30 -5.17
C VAL A 88 7.81 17.75 -5.56
N VAL A 89 7.09 18.65 -4.92
CA VAL A 89 7.20 20.11 -5.05
C VAL A 89 7.72 20.71 -3.74
N ASN A 90 8.32 21.92 -3.83
CA ASN A 90 8.82 22.62 -2.65
C ASN A 90 8.04 23.93 -2.44
N PHE A 91 7.23 23.97 -1.39
CA PHE A 91 6.50 25.16 -0.93
C PHE A 91 7.06 25.68 0.41
N GLY A 92 8.39 25.71 0.56
CA GLY A 92 9.04 25.97 1.85
C GLY A 92 9.36 24.71 2.64
N ALA A 93 8.64 23.62 2.36
CA ALA A 93 8.94 22.24 2.74
C ALA A 93 8.63 21.32 1.55
N PRO A 94 9.31 20.17 1.40
CA PRO A 94 8.98 19.19 0.37
C PRO A 94 7.59 18.58 0.62
N ILE A 95 6.76 18.59 -0.41
CA ILE A 95 5.43 17.98 -0.41
C ILE A 95 5.31 17.12 -1.68
N GLU A 96 5.01 15.85 -1.53
CA GLU A 96 4.61 14.98 -2.62
C GLU A 96 3.12 15.18 -2.89
N LEU A 97 2.78 15.50 -4.12
CA LEU A 97 1.41 15.61 -4.61
C LEU A 97 1.17 14.55 -5.67
N GLY A 98 0.09 13.82 -5.55
CA GLY A 98 -0.22 12.73 -6.46
C GLY A 98 -1.72 12.56 -6.69
N THR A 99 -2.01 11.60 -7.57
CA THR A 99 -3.37 11.13 -7.81
C THR A 99 -3.36 9.62 -7.99
N ASN A 100 -4.46 8.95 -7.64
CA ASN A 100 -4.67 7.56 -8.01
C ASN A 100 -5.93 7.49 -8.88
N ILE A 101 -5.81 6.82 -10.01
CA ILE A 101 -6.94 6.41 -10.85
C ILE A 101 -7.11 4.92 -10.63
N VAL A 102 -8.20 4.53 -10.00
CA VAL A 102 -8.49 3.16 -9.57
C VAL A 102 -9.62 2.62 -10.41
N ASN A 103 -9.37 1.56 -11.15
CA ASN A 103 -10.38 0.81 -11.89
C ASN A 103 -10.68 -0.47 -11.12
N LEU A 104 -11.91 -0.63 -10.69
CA LEU A 104 -12.40 -1.78 -9.92
C LEU A 104 -13.32 -2.60 -10.80
N ARG A 105 -13.25 -3.92 -10.67
CA ARG A 105 -14.21 -4.84 -11.26
C ARG A 105 -14.57 -5.91 -10.26
N SER A 106 -15.86 -5.95 -9.86
CA SER A 106 -16.40 -6.92 -8.92
C SER A 106 -17.79 -7.36 -9.39
N ASP A 107 -18.09 -8.65 -9.34
CA ASP A 107 -19.37 -9.24 -9.77
C ASP A 107 -19.82 -8.81 -11.18
N GLY A 108 -18.86 -8.59 -12.09
CA GLY A 108 -19.12 -8.16 -13.46
C GLY A 108 -19.42 -6.66 -13.63
N GLN A 109 -19.49 -5.90 -12.54
CA GLN A 109 -19.64 -4.45 -12.54
C GLN A 109 -18.27 -3.78 -12.47
N GLY A 110 -18.11 -2.69 -13.22
CA GLY A 110 -16.89 -1.86 -13.22
C GLY A 110 -17.18 -0.52 -12.56
N ASP A 111 -16.18 -0.02 -11.82
CA ASP A 111 -16.21 1.31 -11.22
C ASP A 111 -14.87 2.00 -11.37
N THR A 112 -14.85 3.33 -11.41
CA THR A 112 -13.63 4.13 -11.50
C THR A 112 -13.64 5.19 -10.43
N ILE A 113 -12.62 5.17 -9.58
CA ILE A 113 -12.43 6.12 -8.48
C ILE A 113 -11.17 6.93 -8.76
N ALA A 114 -11.22 8.21 -8.47
CA ALA A 114 -10.06 9.10 -8.45
C ALA A 114 -9.75 9.53 -7.02
N THR A 115 -8.47 9.62 -6.67
CA THR A 115 -8.04 10.24 -5.40
C THR A 115 -6.97 11.29 -5.68
N LEU A 116 -7.01 12.40 -4.94
CA LEU A 116 -5.90 13.35 -4.87
C LEU A 116 -5.16 13.10 -3.56
N THR A 117 -3.84 12.96 -3.64
CA THR A 117 -2.99 12.63 -2.49
C THR A 117 -1.98 13.73 -2.21
N ALA A 118 -1.65 13.91 -0.93
CA ALA A 118 -0.56 14.76 -0.49
C ALA A 118 0.20 14.08 0.65
N LYS A 119 1.54 14.15 0.65
CA LYS A 119 2.40 13.60 1.69
C LYS A 119 3.55 14.56 1.98
N THR A 120 3.87 14.74 3.26
CA THR A 120 5.05 15.48 3.72
C THR A 120 5.76 14.70 4.82
N VAL A 121 7.05 14.98 5.02
CA VAL A 121 7.92 14.28 5.96
C VAL A 121 8.47 15.28 6.99
N PRO A 122 7.71 15.56 8.07
CA PRO A 122 8.17 16.43 9.15
C PRO A 122 9.45 15.98 9.84
N ILE A 123 9.67 14.66 9.92
CA ILE A 123 10.89 14.08 10.47
C ILE A 123 11.47 13.11 9.44
N PRO A 124 12.44 13.54 8.62
CA PRO A 124 13.09 12.65 7.65
C PRO A 124 13.92 11.58 8.37
N ILE A 125 14.07 10.41 7.75
CA ILE A 125 14.89 9.33 8.30
C ILE A 125 16.35 9.79 8.31
N GLY A 126 16.84 10.08 9.51
CA GLY A 126 18.18 10.55 9.78
C GLY A 126 19.11 9.44 10.29
N PRO A 127 20.27 9.81 10.88
CA PRO A 127 21.21 8.85 11.47
C PRO A 127 20.62 7.99 12.61
N SER A 128 19.52 8.45 13.25
CA SER A 128 18.80 7.68 14.28
C SER A 128 18.02 6.50 13.69
N GLY A 129 17.87 6.45 12.36
CA GLY A 129 17.04 5.45 11.70
C GLY A 129 15.53 5.68 11.84
N PHE A 130 15.08 6.78 12.46
CA PHE A 130 13.67 7.10 12.68
C PHE A 130 13.19 8.16 11.70
N GLY A 131 11.97 7.99 11.18
CA GLY A 131 11.29 8.97 10.34
C GLY A 131 9.79 8.99 10.61
N LEU A 132 9.15 10.14 10.33
CA LEU A 132 7.71 10.34 10.45
C LEU A 132 7.20 11.15 9.26
N ALA A 133 6.12 10.66 8.64
CA ALA A 133 5.39 11.34 7.59
C ALA A 133 3.93 11.60 7.98
N ILE A 134 3.30 12.51 7.26
CA ILE A 134 1.86 12.75 7.29
C ILE A 134 1.38 12.71 5.85
N ALA A 135 0.38 11.88 5.58
CA ALA A 135 -0.23 11.74 4.27
C ALA A 135 -1.74 11.89 4.35
N GLY A 136 -2.33 12.40 3.30
CA GLY A 136 -3.78 12.53 3.18
C GLY A 136 -4.24 12.30 1.74
N ALA A 137 -5.51 11.93 1.59
CA ALA A 137 -6.14 11.82 0.29
C ALA A 137 -7.59 12.29 0.35
N VAL A 138 -8.06 12.84 -0.77
CA VAL A 138 -9.48 13.10 -1.03
C VAL A 138 -9.94 12.13 -2.10
N ILE A 139 -11.04 11.44 -1.84
CA ILE A 139 -11.63 10.43 -2.74
C ILE A 139 -12.77 11.08 -3.50
N TYR A 140 -12.81 10.82 -4.79
CA TYR A 140 -13.88 11.23 -5.68
C TYR A 140 -14.34 10.04 -6.52
N ASP A 141 -15.64 9.74 -6.45
CA ASP A 141 -16.30 8.71 -7.23
C ASP A 141 -17.19 9.38 -8.29
N PRO A 142 -16.74 9.46 -9.56
CA PRO A 142 -17.50 10.12 -10.63
C PRO A 142 -18.74 9.32 -11.07
N GLY A 143 -18.79 8.03 -10.78
CA GLY A 143 -19.91 7.15 -11.14
C GLY A 143 -21.08 7.22 -10.16
N HIS A 144 -20.82 7.65 -8.94
CA HIS A 144 -21.81 7.71 -7.88
C HIS A 144 -21.73 9.08 -7.19
N GLN A 145 -22.90 9.67 -6.87
CA GLN A 145 -22.96 10.93 -6.12
C GLN A 145 -22.59 10.75 -4.65
N THR A 146 -22.54 9.52 -4.18
CA THR A 146 -22.11 9.10 -2.85
C THR A 146 -20.86 8.23 -3.00
N GLY A 147 -19.94 8.25 -2.04
CA GLY A 147 -18.68 7.51 -2.11
C GLY A 147 -17.47 8.42 -2.08
N ASN A 148 -17.73 9.74 -1.99
CA ASN A 148 -16.66 10.70 -1.71
C ASN A 148 -16.18 10.57 -0.28
N GLY A 149 -14.93 10.88 -0.05
CA GLY A 149 -14.37 10.72 1.28
C GLY A 149 -12.97 11.30 1.41
N PHE A 150 -12.36 11.01 2.54
CA PHE A 150 -10.95 11.38 2.77
C PHE A 150 -10.23 10.30 3.56
N ILE A 151 -8.91 10.28 3.42
CA ILE A 151 -8.00 9.42 4.18
C ILE A 151 -6.96 10.32 4.83
N VAL A 152 -6.60 10.00 6.08
CA VAL A 152 -5.43 10.55 6.77
C VAL A 152 -4.59 9.37 7.24
N ASN A 153 -3.28 9.42 7.02
CA ASN A 153 -2.32 8.40 7.39
C ASN A 153 -1.07 9.03 8.01
N VAL A 154 -0.52 8.38 9.02
CA VAL A 154 0.72 8.79 9.68
C VAL A 154 1.70 7.62 9.60
N PRO A 155 2.54 7.58 8.55
CA PRO A 155 3.63 6.61 8.43
C PRO A 155 4.78 6.92 9.38
N VAL A 156 5.26 5.88 10.05
CA VAL A 156 6.47 5.91 10.89
C VAL A 156 7.41 4.82 10.39
N SER A 157 8.66 5.19 10.14
CA SER A 157 9.68 4.26 9.64
C SER A 157 10.84 4.12 10.61
N PHE A 158 11.39 2.91 10.70
CA PHE A 158 12.56 2.57 11.51
C PHE A 158 13.56 1.78 10.66
N ASP A 159 14.72 2.36 10.35
CA ASP A 159 15.84 1.69 9.72
C ASP A 159 16.69 0.96 10.79
N PHE A 160 16.49 -0.35 10.96
CA PHE A 160 17.31 -1.15 11.86
C PHE A 160 18.70 -1.40 11.31
N SER A 161 18.84 -1.44 9.99
CA SER A 161 20.10 -1.54 9.28
C SER A 161 19.96 -0.96 7.88
N LYS A 162 21.05 -0.95 7.11
CA LYS A 162 21.00 -0.53 5.69
C LYS A 162 20.11 -1.42 4.81
N SER A 163 19.81 -2.64 5.27
CA SER A 163 19.02 -3.62 4.52
C SER A 163 17.68 -3.97 5.15
N LEU A 164 17.38 -3.48 6.36
CA LEU A 164 16.16 -3.84 7.07
C LEU A 164 15.44 -2.60 7.61
N ARG A 165 14.20 -2.40 7.15
CA ARG A 165 13.30 -1.33 7.57
C ARG A 165 12.00 -1.91 8.10
N PHE A 166 11.47 -1.28 9.14
CA PHE A 166 10.11 -1.47 9.63
C PHE A 166 9.30 -0.21 9.44
N ASN A 167 8.05 -0.38 9.02
CA ASN A 167 7.07 0.68 8.86
C ASN A 167 5.85 0.39 9.73
N ILE A 168 5.30 1.43 10.34
CA ILE A 168 4.05 1.37 11.10
C ILE A 168 3.17 2.51 10.60
N ASN A 169 1.91 2.21 10.29
CA ASN A 169 0.93 3.21 9.88
C ASN A 169 -0.23 3.28 10.85
N PHE A 170 -0.69 4.48 11.10
CA PHE A 170 -1.91 4.79 11.82
C PHE A 170 -2.71 5.79 11.01
N GLY A 171 -4.01 5.56 10.88
CA GLY A 171 -4.81 6.44 10.06
C GLY A 171 -6.30 6.33 10.31
N ALA A 172 -7.04 7.12 9.57
CA ALA A 172 -8.49 7.07 9.50
C ALA A 172 -8.94 7.34 8.07
N GLN A 173 -10.05 6.73 7.69
CA GLN A 173 -10.73 7.04 6.45
C GLN A 173 -12.21 7.31 6.71
N TYR A 174 -12.76 8.25 5.98
CA TYR A 174 -14.16 8.56 5.96
C TYR A 174 -14.74 8.33 4.57
N ASN A 175 -15.99 7.84 4.51
CA ASN A 175 -16.73 7.69 3.29
C ASN A 175 -18.19 8.07 3.54
N ASP A 176 -18.71 9.02 2.76
CA ASP A 176 -20.08 9.51 2.87
C ASP A 176 -21.14 8.49 2.44
N GLY A 177 -20.76 7.50 1.63
CA GLY A 177 -21.64 6.42 1.17
C GLY A 177 -21.80 5.26 2.14
N ASP A 178 -20.96 5.13 3.18
CA ASP A 178 -21.10 4.10 4.20
C ASP A 178 -21.84 4.66 5.42
N PRO A 179 -22.94 4.03 5.89
CA PRO A 179 -23.68 4.49 7.07
C PRO A 179 -22.83 4.58 8.34
N ARG A 180 -21.69 3.87 8.39
CA ARG A 180 -20.73 3.91 9.51
C ARG A 180 -19.78 5.10 9.42
N GLY A 181 -19.56 5.64 8.21
CA GLY A 181 -18.83 6.84 7.89
C GLY A 181 -17.32 6.76 8.15
N LEU A 182 -16.91 6.63 9.40
CA LEU A 182 -15.51 6.70 9.83
C LEU A 182 -14.94 5.33 10.21
N PHE A 183 -13.75 5.02 9.68
CA PHE A 183 -12.97 3.82 9.92
C PHE A 183 -11.57 4.17 10.41
N ALA A 184 -11.07 3.45 11.41
CA ALA A 184 -9.66 3.47 11.74
C ALA A 184 -8.89 2.56 10.77
N THR A 185 -7.67 2.96 10.41
CA THR A 185 -6.77 2.17 9.56
C THR A 185 -5.44 1.98 10.26
N GLY A 186 -4.77 0.87 10.02
CA GLY A 186 -3.46 0.65 10.59
C GLY A 186 -2.76 -0.55 9.95
N GLY A 187 -1.43 -0.55 10.08
CA GLY A 187 -0.64 -1.65 9.55
C GLY A 187 0.80 -1.60 10.03
N VAL A 188 1.46 -2.74 9.91
CA VAL A 188 2.90 -2.90 10.13
C VAL A 188 3.50 -3.61 8.94
N GLY A 189 4.66 -3.15 8.50
CA GLY A 189 5.38 -3.69 7.35
C GLY A 189 6.87 -3.85 7.64
N VAL A 190 7.50 -4.75 6.92
CA VAL A 190 8.94 -4.96 6.92
C VAL A 190 9.44 -5.03 5.49
N SER A 191 10.51 -4.29 5.21
CA SER A 191 11.25 -4.37 3.96
C SER A 191 12.66 -4.90 4.25
N TRP A 192 13.06 -5.96 3.56
CA TRP A 192 14.37 -6.58 3.69
C TRP A 192 15.05 -6.75 2.33
N ASN A 193 16.14 -6.00 2.13
CA ASN A 193 17.03 -6.13 0.99
C ASN A 193 18.00 -7.28 1.25
N PHE A 194 17.68 -8.51 0.83
CA PHE A 194 18.44 -9.71 1.18
C PHE A 194 19.63 -9.96 0.23
N ILE A 195 19.57 -9.51 -1.01
CA ILE A 195 20.67 -9.46 -1.98
C ILE A 195 20.54 -8.19 -2.85
N PRO A 196 21.60 -7.78 -3.57
CA PRO A 196 21.53 -6.62 -4.45
C PRO A 196 20.37 -6.73 -5.44
N ARG A 197 19.59 -5.66 -5.57
CA ARG A 197 18.42 -5.53 -6.46
C ARG A 197 17.19 -6.36 -6.08
N TRP A 198 17.24 -7.14 -5.00
CA TRP A 198 16.11 -7.95 -4.57
C TRP A 198 15.73 -7.65 -3.12
N SER A 199 14.44 -7.45 -2.93
CA SER A 199 13.86 -7.21 -1.60
C SER A 199 12.63 -8.06 -1.39
N VAL A 200 12.39 -8.42 -0.14
CA VAL A 200 11.09 -8.94 0.32
C VAL A 200 10.43 -7.84 1.12
N ILE A 201 9.16 -7.58 0.81
CA ILE A 201 8.32 -6.65 1.56
C ILE A 201 7.12 -7.46 2.06
N SER A 202 6.88 -7.43 3.36
CA SER A 202 5.77 -8.15 4.00
C SER A 202 5.04 -7.22 4.94
N GLU A 203 3.71 -7.29 4.95
CA GLU A 203 2.89 -6.42 5.78
C GLU A 203 1.62 -7.11 6.27
N VAL A 204 1.15 -6.64 7.43
CA VAL A 204 -0.17 -6.93 7.98
C VAL A 204 -0.88 -5.60 8.23
N PHE A 205 -2.11 -5.47 7.78
CA PHE A 205 -2.87 -4.25 7.88
C PHE A 205 -4.36 -4.53 8.08
N ALA A 206 -5.10 -3.54 8.58
CA ALA A 206 -6.52 -3.64 8.79
C ALA A 206 -7.24 -2.31 8.58
N ILE A 207 -8.50 -2.42 8.15
CA ILE A 207 -9.50 -1.35 8.18
C ILE A 207 -10.53 -1.77 9.21
N MET A 208 -10.75 -0.92 10.21
CA MET A 208 -11.56 -1.22 11.40
C MET A 208 -12.68 -0.20 11.54
N GLY A 209 -13.92 -0.68 11.57
CA GLY A 209 -15.11 0.13 11.79
C GLY A 209 -15.99 -0.48 12.90
N PRO A 210 -17.10 0.17 13.27
CA PRO A 210 -18.02 -0.34 14.26
C PRO A 210 -18.51 -1.76 13.92
N GLY A 211 -18.15 -2.74 14.76
CA GLY A 211 -18.54 -4.14 14.57
C GLY A 211 -17.83 -4.89 13.42
N GLN A 212 -16.81 -4.30 12.81
CA GLN A 212 -16.10 -4.90 11.68
C GLN A 212 -14.60 -4.67 11.80
N SER A 213 -13.81 -5.71 11.55
CA SER A 213 -12.38 -5.65 11.39
C SER A 213 -11.97 -6.57 10.25
N ASN A 214 -11.23 -6.05 9.27
CA ASN A 214 -10.77 -6.80 8.10
C ASN A 214 -9.25 -6.87 8.08
N PRO A 215 -8.61 -7.66 8.94
CA PRO A 215 -7.15 -7.83 8.91
C PRO A 215 -6.73 -8.64 7.69
N ARG A 216 -5.64 -8.20 7.08
CA ARG A 216 -5.05 -8.74 5.86
C ARG A 216 -3.56 -8.87 6.00
N ALA A 217 -2.98 -9.80 5.26
CA ALA A 217 -1.53 -9.90 5.13
C ALA A 217 -1.16 -10.01 3.66
N GLN A 218 -0.04 -9.41 3.30
CA GLN A 218 0.56 -9.65 1.99
C GLN A 218 2.08 -9.66 2.09
N SER A 219 2.71 -10.35 1.14
CA SER A 219 4.15 -10.41 0.99
C SER A 219 4.51 -10.40 -0.49
N GLY A 220 5.51 -9.60 -0.84
CA GLY A 220 5.95 -9.43 -2.21
C GLY A 220 7.45 -9.56 -2.35
N LEU A 221 7.85 -9.97 -3.55
CA LEU A 221 9.22 -9.96 -4.02
C LEU A 221 9.37 -8.77 -4.95
N ARG A 222 10.31 -7.86 -4.62
CA ARG A 222 10.67 -6.71 -5.44
C ARG A 222 11.98 -6.96 -6.16
N TYR A 223 12.02 -6.66 -7.45
CA TYR A 223 13.23 -6.61 -8.26
C TYR A 223 13.48 -5.19 -8.76
N SER A 224 14.63 -4.61 -8.41
CA SER A 224 15.06 -3.26 -8.78
C SER A 224 16.23 -3.35 -9.77
N PRO A 225 15.98 -3.44 -11.10
CA PRO A 225 17.06 -3.49 -12.09
C PRO A 225 17.95 -2.25 -12.07
N THR A 226 17.37 -1.10 -11.76
CA THR A 226 18.03 0.20 -11.57
C THR A 226 17.53 0.86 -10.30
N LYS A 227 18.11 2.01 -9.91
CA LYS A 227 17.58 2.82 -8.80
C LYS A 227 16.21 3.44 -9.10
N ASP A 228 15.84 3.51 -10.36
CA ASP A 228 14.65 4.24 -10.83
C ASP A 228 13.49 3.31 -11.23
N ILE A 229 13.69 2.00 -11.24
CA ILE A 229 12.67 1.02 -11.68
C ILE A 229 12.55 -0.10 -10.67
N ASP A 230 11.32 -0.35 -10.21
CA ASP A 230 10.96 -1.51 -9.40
C ASP A 230 9.86 -2.32 -10.06
N TRP A 231 10.00 -3.64 -10.00
CA TRP A 231 8.98 -4.63 -10.33
C TRP A 231 8.59 -5.38 -9.08
N ASP A 232 7.30 -5.50 -8.80
CA ASP A 232 6.78 -6.24 -7.66
C ASP A 232 5.86 -7.37 -8.11
N LEU A 233 6.01 -8.51 -7.43
CA LEU A 233 5.05 -9.62 -7.45
C LEU A 233 4.64 -9.89 -6.01
N ILE A 234 3.35 -9.68 -5.70
CA ILE A 234 2.82 -9.71 -4.34
C ILE A 234 1.72 -10.77 -4.26
N TYR A 235 1.75 -11.55 -3.20
CA TYR A 235 0.68 -12.44 -2.81
C TYR A 235 0.06 -11.94 -1.50
N GLY A 236 -1.26 -11.85 -1.46
CA GLY A 236 -1.99 -11.41 -0.29
C GLY A 236 -3.19 -12.28 0.04
N ARG A 237 -3.67 -12.17 1.28
CA ARG A 237 -4.85 -12.88 1.76
C ARG A 237 -5.55 -12.16 2.91
N ASN A 238 -6.85 -12.41 3.06
CA ASN A 238 -7.57 -12.07 4.29
C ASN A 238 -7.15 -13.01 5.43
N LEU A 239 -7.01 -12.46 6.63
CA LEU A 239 -6.68 -13.25 7.83
C LEU A 239 -7.93 -13.72 8.57
N THR A 240 -9.08 -13.03 8.38
CA THR A 240 -10.38 -13.37 8.95
C THR A 240 -11.48 -13.28 7.90
N GLY A 241 -12.61 -13.88 8.16
CA GLY A 241 -13.73 -13.91 7.22
C GLY A 241 -13.46 -14.86 6.06
N GLU A 242 -14.02 -14.54 4.91
CA GLU A 242 -13.84 -15.37 3.72
C GLU A 242 -12.45 -15.27 3.16
N GLY A 243 -11.83 -16.40 2.93
CA GLY A 243 -10.45 -16.56 2.56
C GLY A 243 -10.16 -16.17 1.10
N ALA A 244 -10.43 -14.94 0.68
CA ALA A 244 -9.98 -14.48 -0.61
C ALA A 244 -8.47 -14.25 -0.57
N ASN A 245 -7.79 -14.83 -1.56
CA ASN A 245 -6.40 -14.57 -1.84
C ASN A 245 -6.31 -13.73 -3.10
N TRP A 246 -5.23 -12.97 -3.26
CA TRP A 246 -4.97 -12.21 -4.48
C TRP A 246 -3.50 -12.25 -4.86
N ILE A 247 -3.24 -11.98 -6.14
CA ILE A 247 -1.91 -11.75 -6.68
C ILE A 247 -1.91 -10.33 -7.26
N THR A 248 -0.87 -9.56 -6.94
CA THR A 248 -0.64 -8.22 -7.50
C THR A 248 0.67 -8.19 -8.26
N VAL A 249 0.66 -7.54 -9.41
CA VAL A 249 1.86 -7.18 -10.18
C VAL A 249 1.95 -5.67 -10.21
N ALA A 250 3.12 -5.11 -9.91
CA ALA A 250 3.34 -3.67 -9.92
C ALA A 250 4.63 -3.29 -10.65
N LEU A 251 4.63 -2.09 -11.20
CA LEU A 251 5.77 -1.40 -11.80
C LEU A 251 5.83 0.02 -11.24
N THR A 252 6.99 0.39 -10.71
CA THR A 252 7.29 1.76 -10.28
C THR A 252 8.42 2.33 -11.12
N ILE A 253 8.25 3.54 -11.63
CA ILE A 253 9.27 4.29 -12.39
C ILE A 253 9.46 5.66 -11.74
N ARG A 254 10.72 6.02 -11.47
CA ARG A 254 11.12 7.30 -10.88
C ARG A 254 11.88 8.14 -11.91
N VAL A 255 11.62 9.44 -11.94
CA VAL A 255 12.30 10.40 -12.81
C VAL A 255 12.69 11.65 -12.02
N GLY A 256 13.83 12.25 -12.38
CA GLY A 256 14.29 13.47 -11.72
C GLY A 256 15.02 13.28 -10.39
N ASP A 257 15.26 12.06 -9.94
CA ASP A 257 15.92 11.75 -8.65
C ASP A 257 17.46 11.61 -8.79
N ASN A 258 18.08 12.51 -9.58
CA ASN A 258 19.51 12.53 -9.84
C ASN A 258 20.31 13.21 -8.73
#